data_d6c853b66ada95deb5a15f307bccf23b
#
_entry.id   d6c853b66ada95deb5a15f307bccf23b
#
_cell.length_a   1.000
_cell.length_b   1.000
_cell.length_c   1.000
_cell.angle_alpha   90.00
_cell.angle_beta   90.00
_cell.angle_gamma   90.00
#
_symmetry.space_group_name_H-M   'P 1'
#
loop_
_entity.id
_entity.type
_entity.pdbx_description
1 polymer ?
#
loop_
_entity_poly.entity_id
_entity_poly.type
_entity_poly.pdbx_seq_one_letter_code
_entity_poly.pdbx_strand_id
1 'polypeptide(L)'
;LAANPTSLSLGNVQVGTNQTQTETLTNSGGANLTISQATVTGTGFSYTGLGLPLTLAPNQSTTFGVAFAPTSAGMSNGSLSITTSGSSTSFAIALSGTGVTPATLSATPASLTFTNVQVGQSSTQTETVQNTGASNAQISQVAASGTGFSISGITTPVTLTPGQSASFSLTFAPQSAGSFSGSVPITSNATNSTLSITLSGSAIAQSQGTLSISPVNVGNVTVGTSGTQTGTLSATGASVSVSSVSLSGTNPSEFSISGLSFPVTVTTSQPVSFTVNFTPGATGAASASASFAGNGSNSPSTATLTGTGTAAPVHTVSLSWTASTSSSITSYNVYRAVYGTTSCGSYSNIGSTSSSITTYADSVVTDGTTYCYATTAVDASGESGYSNITQAVIPPP
;
A
#
# COMPACT_ATOMS: atom_id res chain seq x y z
N LEU A 1 25.63 9.36 -75.29
CA LEU A 1 24.73 9.50 -74.15
C LEU A 1 25.36 8.83 -72.94
N ALA A 2 25.30 9.47 -71.79
CA ALA A 2 25.72 8.91 -70.50
C ALA A 2 24.51 8.91 -69.54
N ALA A 3 24.42 7.90 -68.69
CA ALA A 3 23.46 7.81 -67.61
C ALA A 3 24.15 7.91 -66.25
N ASN A 4 23.51 8.55 -65.29
CA ASN A 4 23.97 8.64 -63.90
C ASN A 4 22.76 8.55 -62.98
N PRO A 5 22.65 7.40 -62.26
CA PRO A 5 23.56 6.24 -62.23
C PRO A 5 23.47 5.37 -63.47
N THR A 6 24.48 4.49 -63.73
CA THR A 6 24.52 3.58 -64.89
C THR A 6 23.58 2.37 -64.73
N SER A 7 23.04 2.15 -63.52
CA SER A 7 21.99 1.19 -63.20
C SER A 7 21.19 1.69 -62.00
N LEU A 8 19.90 1.33 -61.95
CA LEU A 8 18.98 1.70 -60.85
C LEU A 8 18.57 0.47 -60.04
N SER A 9 18.83 0.51 -58.75
CA SER A 9 18.30 -0.48 -57.80
C SER A 9 17.24 0.22 -56.93
N LEU A 10 15.97 -0.14 -57.11
CA LEU A 10 14.84 0.42 -56.41
C LEU A 10 14.68 -0.24 -55.01
N GLY A 11 15.53 -1.25 -54.68
CA GLY A 11 15.53 -1.92 -53.36
C GLY A 11 14.28 -2.73 -53.09
N ASN A 12 13.97 -2.91 -51.78
CA ASN A 12 12.76 -3.61 -51.33
C ASN A 12 11.57 -2.63 -51.34
N VAL A 13 10.54 -2.96 -52.10
CA VAL A 13 9.31 -2.17 -52.24
C VAL A 13 8.11 -3.03 -51.84
N GLN A 14 7.30 -2.57 -50.94
CA GLN A 14 6.12 -3.30 -50.50
C GLN A 14 5.14 -3.48 -51.68
N VAL A 15 4.65 -4.70 -51.84
CA VAL A 15 3.61 -5.03 -52.85
C VAL A 15 2.40 -4.11 -52.66
N GLY A 16 1.97 -3.48 -53.77
CA GLY A 16 0.87 -2.50 -53.76
C GLY A 16 1.29 -1.06 -53.50
N THR A 17 2.58 -0.79 -53.27
CA THR A 17 3.16 0.56 -53.18
C THR A 17 4.13 0.82 -54.31
N ASN A 18 4.69 2.03 -54.40
CA ASN A 18 5.71 2.34 -55.38
C ASN A 18 6.91 3.05 -54.76
N GLN A 19 8.07 2.89 -55.38
CA GLN A 19 9.30 3.62 -55.09
C GLN A 19 9.80 4.24 -56.39
N THR A 20 10.19 5.53 -56.35
CA THR A 20 10.72 6.26 -57.50
C THR A 20 12.14 6.73 -57.21
N GLN A 21 13.05 6.57 -58.19
CA GLN A 21 14.38 7.16 -58.19
C GLN A 21 14.57 8.06 -59.42
N THR A 22 15.41 9.08 -59.27
CA THR A 22 15.73 10.00 -60.37
C THR A 22 16.87 9.42 -61.18
N GLU A 23 16.69 9.45 -62.50
CA GLU A 23 17.70 9.12 -63.52
C GLU A 23 18.12 10.42 -64.23
N THR A 24 19.40 10.53 -64.55
CA THR A 24 19.96 11.65 -65.29
C THR A 24 20.62 11.16 -66.59
N LEU A 25 20.17 11.67 -67.70
CA LEU A 25 20.82 11.44 -68.98
C LEU A 25 21.57 12.70 -69.43
N THR A 26 22.84 12.52 -69.84
CA THR A 26 23.69 13.62 -70.32
C THR A 26 24.21 13.34 -71.74
N ASN A 27 24.10 14.30 -72.61
CA ASN A 27 24.78 14.24 -73.91
C ASN A 27 26.27 14.52 -73.73
N SER A 28 27.09 13.49 -73.61
CA SER A 28 28.57 13.62 -73.47
C SER A 28 29.32 13.73 -74.79
N GLY A 29 28.59 13.83 -75.89
CA GLY A 29 29.16 14.05 -77.24
C GLY A 29 29.30 15.54 -77.60
N GLY A 30 29.94 15.81 -78.74
CA GLY A 30 30.20 17.15 -79.21
C GLY A 30 29.11 17.70 -80.19
N ALA A 31 28.03 16.97 -80.45
CA ALA A 31 26.94 17.38 -81.33
C ALA A 31 25.58 17.19 -80.65
N ASN A 32 24.51 17.85 -81.16
CA ASN A 32 23.15 17.67 -80.67
C ASN A 32 22.74 16.23 -80.79
N LEU A 33 22.12 15.66 -79.74
CA LEU A 33 21.63 14.30 -79.65
C LEU A 33 20.11 14.34 -79.40
N THR A 34 19.31 13.69 -80.26
CA THR A 34 17.86 13.58 -80.06
C THR A 34 17.53 12.21 -79.51
N ILE A 35 16.92 12.18 -78.31
CA ILE A 35 16.29 10.99 -77.74
C ILE A 35 14.94 10.86 -78.45
N SER A 36 14.75 9.75 -79.22
CA SER A 36 13.53 9.54 -79.98
C SER A 36 12.53 8.64 -79.30
N GLN A 37 13.02 7.71 -78.47
CA GLN A 37 12.18 6.69 -77.81
C GLN A 37 12.84 6.27 -76.48
N ALA A 38 12.01 5.95 -75.49
CA ALA A 38 12.37 5.25 -74.32
C ALA A 38 11.38 4.09 -74.08
N THR A 39 11.92 2.92 -73.77
CA THR A 39 11.11 1.73 -73.52
C THR A 39 11.55 1.02 -72.31
N VAL A 40 10.61 0.77 -71.32
CA VAL A 40 10.87 0.02 -70.11
C VAL A 40 10.41 -1.44 -70.28
N THR A 41 11.25 -2.35 -69.84
CA THR A 41 10.92 -3.75 -69.68
C THR A 41 11.06 -4.19 -68.26
N GLY A 42 10.45 -5.32 -67.89
CA GLY A 42 10.43 -5.85 -66.54
C GLY A 42 9.14 -5.48 -65.80
N THR A 43 8.59 -6.46 -65.09
CA THR A 43 7.32 -6.31 -64.35
C THR A 43 7.45 -5.30 -63.24
N GLY A 44 6.52 -4.34 -63.19
CA GLY A 44 6.42 -3.33 -62.16
C GLY A 44 7.25 -2.07 -62.40
N PHE A 45 8.12 -2.02 -63.42
CA PHE A 45 8.89 -0.83 -63.77
C PHE A 45 8.14 0.11 -64.72
N SER A 46 8.31 1.40 -64.51
CA SER A 46 7.80 2.48 -65.37
C SER A 46 8.72 3.71 -65.29
N TYR A 47 8.55 4.66 -66.20
CA TYR A 47 9.20 5.96 -66.13
C TYR A 47 8.21 7.12 -66.30
N THR A 48 8.54 8.25 -65.77
CA THR A 48 7.73 9.49 -65.84
C THR A 48 8.61 10.72 -65.97
N GLY A 49 8.09 11.77 -66.62
CA GLY A 49 8.77 13.06 -66.70
C GLY A 49 9.78 13.18 -67.86
N LEU A 50 9.90 12.21 -68.75
CA LEU A 50 10.71 12.29 -69.99
C LEU A 50 9.78 12.52 -71.17
N GLY A 51 9.67 13.80 -71.57
CA GLY A 51 8.92 14.17 -72.77
C GLY A 51 9.74 13.90 -74.05
N LEU A 52 9.20 13.06 -74.98
CA LEU A 52 9.91 12.67 -76.19
C LEU A 52 9.13 13.09 -77.44
N PRO A 53 9.82 13.44 -78.55
CA PRO A 53 11.27 13.44 -78.75
C PRO A 53 11.94 14.61 -77.96
N LEU A 54 13.18 14.39 -77.41
CA LEU A 54 13.95 15.41 -76.68
C LEU A 54 15.34 15.58 -77.29
N THR A 55 15.72 16.81 -77.65
CA THR A 55 17.06 17.10 -78.17
C THR A 55 17.92 17.73 -77.05
N LEU A 56 19.10 17.15 -76.81
CA LEU A 56 20.09 17.60 -75.87
C LEU A 56 21.30 18.18 -76.61
N ALA A 57 21.65 19.42 -76.35
CA ALA A 57 22.89 20.04 -76.81
C ALA A 57 24.13 19.34 -76.15
N PRO A 58 25.35 19.54 -76.68
CA PRO A 58 26.55 19.02 -76.02
C PRO A 58 26.63 19.41 -74.54
N ASN A 59 26.90 18.42 -73.66
CA ASN A 59 26.94 18.54 -72.17
C ASN A 59 25.62 18.92 -71.51
N GLN A 60 24.51 18.98 -72.27
CA GLN A 60 23.19 19.18 -71.69
C GLN A 60 22.66 17.88 -71.03
N SER A 61 21.98 18.04 -69.89
CA SER A 61 21.38 16.93 -69.15
C SER A 61 19.88 17.07 -69.04
N THR A 62 19.18 15.97 -68.86
CA THR A 62 17.78 15.87 -68.47
C THR A 62 17.61 14.88 -67.37
N THR A 63 16.61 15.10 -66.48
CA THR A 63 16.28 14.21 -65.37
C THR A 63 14.83 13.75 -65.50
N PHE A 64 14.58 12.51 -65.08
CA PHE A 64 13.24 11.92 -65.04
C PHE A 64 13.14 10.86 -63.95
N GLY A 65 11.93 10.48 -63.58
CA GLY A 65 11.68 9.44 -62.55
C GLY A 65 11.56 8.06 -63.16
N VAL A 66 12.23 7.09 -62.53
CA VAL A 66 12.01 5.66 -62.79
C VAL A 66 11.37 5.04 -61.55
N ALA A 67 10.21 4.42 -61.70
CA ALA A 67 9.42 3.88 -60.61
C ALA A 67 9.38 2.33 -60.69
N PHE A 68 9.32 1.72 -59.51
CA PHE A 68 9.02 0.28 -59.33
C PHE A 68 7.79 0.13 -58.43
N ALA A 69 6.76 -0.52 -58.97
CA ALA A 69 5.49 -0.79 -58.29
C ALA A 69 5.17 -2.31 -58.38
N PRO A 70 5.73 -3.13 -57.47
CA PRO A 70 5.53 -4.57 -57.52
C PRO A 70 4.09 -4.98 -57.21
N THR A 71 3.52 -5.90 -57.97
CA THR A 71 2.21 -6.52 -57.71
C THR A 71 2.31 -7.89 -57.04
N SER A 72 3.54 -8.43 -56.89
CA SER A 72 3.83 -9.69 -56.20
C SER A 72 5.19 -9.61 -55.52
N ALA A 73 5.36 -10.45 -54.47
CA ALA A 73 6.66 -10.58 -53.82
C ALA A 73 7.64 -11.33 -54.73
N GLY A 74 8.91 -10.93 -54.63
CA GLY A 74 10.00 -11.53 -55.41
C GLY A 74 10.86 -10.51 -56.14
N MET A 75 12.01 -10.96 -56.65
CA MET A 75 12.93 -10.13 -57.39
C MET A 75 12.38 -9.85 -58.81
N SER A 76 12.45 -8.60 -59.22
CA SER A 76 12.16 -8.13 -60.58
C SER A 76 13.41 -7.48 -61.16
N ASN A 77 13.73 -7.86 -62.36
CA ASN A 77 14.78 -7.24 -63.19
C ASN A 77 14.16 -6.67 -64.46
N GLY A 78 14.72 -5.56 -64.88
CA GLY A 78 14.24 -4.88 -66.08
C GLY A 78 15.34 -4.07 -66.76
N SER A 79 14.96 -3.35 -67.77
CA SER A 79 15.84 -2.44 -68.48
C SER A 79 15.07 -1.26 -69.03
N LEU A 80 15.62 -0.07 -68.89
CA LEU A 80 15.20 1.11 -69.65
C LEU A 80 16.10 1.32 -70.86
N SER A 81 15.55 1.08 -72.01
CA SER A 81 16.22 1.25 -73.35
C SER A 81 15.92 2.60 -73.91
N ILE A 82 16.96 3.38 -74.19
CA ILE A 82 16.89 4.73 -74.78
C ILE A 82 17.38 4.67 -76.26
N THR A 83 16.56 5.04 -77.21
CA THR A 83 16.90 5.15 -78.61
C THR A 83 17.21 6.57 -79.00
N THR A 84 18.35 6.82 -79.65
CA THR A 84 18.80 8.12 -80.06
C THR A 84 18.99 8.26 -81.54
N SER A 85 18.89 9.48 -82.05
CA SER A 85 19.14 9.77 -83.49
C SER A 85 20.61 9.48 -83.83
N GLY A 86 20.81 8.81 -84.99
CA GLY A 86 22.15 8.50 -85.45
C GLY A 86 22.82 7.23 -84.89
N SER A 87 22.15 6.48 -84.04
CA SER A 87 22.62 5.18 -83.51
C SER A 87 21.65 4.07 -83.85
N SER A 88 22.19 2.98 -84.27
CA SER A 88 21.42 1.76 -84.50
C SER A 88 21.28 0.84 -83.27
N THR A 89 22.00 1.23 -82.19
CA THR A 89 21.95 0.53 -80.87
C THR A 89 21.31 1.38 -79.83
N SER A 90 20.42 0.83 -78.99
CA SER A 90 19.82 1.51 -77.87
C SER A 90 20.79 1.53 -76.71
N PHE A 91 20.82 2.64 -76.00
CA PHE A 91 21.51 2.80 -74.68
C PHE A 91 20.61 2.17 -73.58
N ALA A 92 21.11 1.23 -72.82
CA ALA A 92 20.33 0.49 -71.82
C ALA A 92 20.79 0.77 -70.40
N ILE A 93 19.86 1.03 -69.52
CA ILE A 93 20.05 1.19 -68.09
C ILE A 93 19.40 0.00 -67.40
N ALA A 94 20.19 -0.78 -66.63
CA ALA A 94 19.65 -1.95 -65.94
C ALA A 94 18.84 -1.50 -64.72
N LEU A 95 17.70 -2.14 -64.54
CA LEU A 95 16.76 -1.90 -63.45
C LEU A 95 16.63 -3.14 -62.58
N SER A 96 16.60 -2.97 -61.27
CA SER A 96 16.33 -4.04 -60.29
C SER A 96 15.49 -3.55 -59.13
N GLY A 97 14.69 -4.45 -58.57
CA GLY A 97 13.90 -4.20 -57.36
C GLY A 97 13.33 -5.50 -56.81
N THR A 98 12.98 -5.53 -55.57
CA THR A 98 12.37 -6.70 -54.93
C THR A 98 11.02 -6.31 -54.31
N GLY A 99 9.94 -6.93 -54.78
CA GLY A 99 8.65 -6.85 -54.13
C GLY A 99 8.68 -7.63 -52.81
N VAL A 100 8.27 -7.01 -51.72
CA VAL A 100 8.20 -7.66 -50.40
C VAL A 100 6.76 -7.69 -49.91
N THR A 101 6.40 -8.75 -49.17
CA THR A 101 5.06 -8.84 -48.55
C THR A 101 4.87 -7.67 -47.57
N PRO A 102 3.64 -7.18 -47.45
CA PRO A 102 3.34 -6.17 -46.45
C PRO A 102 3.74 -6.58 -45.04
N ALA A 103 3.85 -5.59 -44.17
CA ALA A 103 4.00 -5.82 -42.74
C ALA A 103 2.77 -6.54 -42.16
N THR A 104 3.00 -7.43 -41.22
CA THR A 104 1.96 -8.14 -40.45
C THR A 104 2.41 -8.21 -38.99
N LEU A 105 1.56 -7.84 -38.09
CA LEU A 105 1.88 -7.88 -36.62
C LEU A 105 1.27 -9.12 -35.99
N SER A 106 1.99 -9.73 -35.06
CA SER A 106 1.47 -10.76 -34.16
C SER A 106 1.74 -10.35 -32.71
N ALA A 107 0.81 -10.66 -31.80
CA ALA A 107 0.95 -10.46 -30.37
C ALA A 107 1.11 -11.82 -29.68
N THR A 108 2.00 -11.89 -28.70
CA THR A 108 2.25 -13.10 -27.93
C THR A 108 2.45 -12.76 -26.46
N PRO A 109 1.51 -13.21 -25.60
CA PRO A 109 0.29 -13.98 -25.91
C PRO A 109 -0.81 -13.15 -26.59
N ALA A 110 -1.76 -13.77 -27.28
CA ALA A 110 -2.89 -13.07 -27.92
C ALA A 110 -3.94 -12.54 -26.91
N SER A 111 -3.86 -12.96 -25.67
CA SER A 111 -4.70 -12.50 -24.55
C SER A 111 -3.95 -12.59 -23.23
N LEU A 112 -4.27 -11.70 -22.29
CA LEU A 112 -3.72 -11.69 -20.95
C LEU A 112 -4.82 -11.83 -19.90
N THR A 113 -4.59 -12.73 -18.94
CA THR A 113 -5.53 -12.98 -17.84
C THR A 113 -4.86 -12.76 -16.51
N PHE A 114 -5.44 -11.92 -15.68
CA PHE A 114 -5.02 -11.61 -14.32
C PHE A 114 -6.02 -12.25 -13.35
N THR A 115 -5.56 -13.17 -12.49
CA THR A 115 -6.46 -13.94 -11.61
C THR A 115 -6.25 -13.59 -10.16
N ASN A 116 -7.36 -13.39 -9.43
CA ASN A 116 -7.38 -13.24 -7.97
C ASN A 116 -6.47 -12.11 -7.46
N VAL A 117 -6.39 -11.00 -8.18
CA VAL A 117 -5.64 -9.82 -7.74
C VAL A 117 -6.42 -9.16 -6.60
N GLN A 118 -5.80 -9.01 -5.45
CA GLN A 118 -6.45 -8.38 -4.30
C GLN A 118 -6.68 -6.89 -4.54
N VAL A 119 -7.84 -6.37 -4.17
CA VAL A 119 -8.15 -4.94 -4.25
C VAL A 119 -7.06 -4.13 -3.55
N GLY A 120 -6.56 -3.08 -4.24
CA GLY A 120 -5.44 -2.25 -3.78
C GLY A 120 -4.05 -2.83 -4.04
N GLN A 121 -3.95 -4.04 -4.60
CA GLN A 121 -2.71 -4.62 -5.11
C GLN A 121 -2.67 -4.55 -6.63
N SER A 122 -1.52 -4.89 -7.23
CA SER A 122 -1.37 -4.93 -8.68
C SER A 122 -0.65 -6.19 -9.13
N SER A 123 -0.93 -6.61 -10.37
CA SER A 123 -0.25 -7.70 -11.06
C SER A 123 0.19 -7.21 -12.42
N THR A 124 1.41 -7.55 -12.84
CA THR A 124 2.00 -7.12 -14.10
C THR A 124 2.41 -8.32 -14.94
N GLN A 125 2.12 -8.28 -16.23
CA GLN A 125 2.52 -9.27 -17.22
C GLN A 125 3.16 -8.56 -18.40
N THR A 126 4.05 -9.27 -19.12
CA THR A 126 4.73 -8.75 -20.32
C THR A 126 4.01 -9.22 -21.57
N GLU A 127 3.85 -8.31 -22.51
CA GLU A 127 3.33 -8.54 -23.84
C GLU A 127 4.42 -8.29 -24.87
N THR A 128 4.41 -9.04 -25.98
CA THR A 128 5.36 -8.88 -27.07
C THR A 128 4.64 -8.83 -28.39
N VAL A 129 4.90 -7.78 -29.15
CA VAL A 129 4.40 -7.61 -30.52
C VAL A 129 5.55 -7.77 -31.50
N GLN A 130 5.39 -8.63 -32.50
CA GLN A 130 6.39 -8.93 -33.50
C GLN A 130 5.88 -8.59 -34.90
N ASN A 131 6.75 -8.03 -35.75
CA ASN A 131 6.51 -7.93 -37.18
C ASN A 131 6.89 -9.23 -37.87
N THR A 132 5.90 -10.02 -38.26
CA THR A 132 6.07 -11.28 -38.98
C THR A 132 6.03 -11.13 -40.52
N GLY A 133 5.78 -9.90 -40.99
CA GLY A 133 5.82 -9.56 -42.43
C GLY A 133 7.22 -9.24 -42.93
N ALA A 134 7.37 -8.96 -44.24
CA ALA A 134 8.65 -8.68 -44.87
C ALA A 134 8.88 -7.16 -45.15
N SER A 135 7.92 -6.30 -44.76
CA SER A 135 8.06 -4.83 -44.79
C SER A 135 8.09 -4.27 -43.39
N ASN A 136 8.58 -3.05 -43.24
CA ASN A 136 8.58 -2.33 -41.94
C ASN A 136 7.15 -2.06 -41.46
N ALA A 137 6.86 -2.45 -40.22
CA ALA A 137 5.63 -2.09 -39.51
C ALA A 137 5.85 -0.85 -38.68
N GLN A 138 5.10 0.20 -38.92
CA GLN A 138 5.06 1.37 -38.06
C GLN A 138 3.84 1.29 -37.13
N ILE A 139 4.07 1.11 -35.85
CA ILE A 139 3.04 1.15 -34.83
C ILE A 139 2.90 2.62 -34.42
N SER A 140 1.73 3.19 -34.66
CA SER A 140 1.42 4.59 -34.36
C SER A 140 0.81 4.79 -32.97
N GLN A 141 0.12 3.77 -32.43
CA GLN A 141 -0.52 3.84 -31.14
C GLN A 141 -0.63 2.45 -30.49
N VAL A 142 -0.39 2.43 -29.17
CA VAL A 142 -0.69 1.30 -28.28
C VAL A 142 -1.31 1.91 -27.01
N ALA A 143 -2.52 1.49 -26.66
CA ALA A 143 -3.22 2.03 -25.49
C ALA A 143 -4.05 0.93 -24.83
N ALA A 144 -3.96 0.81 -23.50
CA ALA A 144 -4.83 -0.08 -22.74
C ALA A 144 -6.19 0.58 -22.53
N SER A 145 -7.25 -0.22 -22.63
CA SER A 145 -8.62 0.14 -22.27
C SER A 145 -9.16 -0.83 -21.22
N GLY A 146 -10.22 -0.41 -20.51
CA GLY A 146 -10.83 -1.16 -19.41
C GLY A 146 -10.33 -0.70 -18.04
N THR A 147 -11.27 -0.69 -17.08
CA THR A 147 -11.00 -0.24 -15.71
C THR A 147 -9.95 -1.09 -15.02
N GLY A 148 -8.97 -0.45 -14.41
CA GLY A 148 -7.89 -1.09 -13.66
C GLY A 148 -6.70 -1.55 -14.53
N PHE A 149 -6.77 -1.47 -15.88
CA PHE A 149 -5.67 -1.83 -16.76
C PHE A 149 -4.85 -0.61 -17.15
N SER A 150 -3.54 -0.78 -17.23
CA SER A 150 -2.59 0.24 -17.69
C SER A 150 -1.43 -0.40 -18.43
N ILE A 151 -0.73 0.41 -19.24
CA ILE A 151 0.41 -0.01 -20.07
C ILE A 151 1.63 0.84 -19.75
N SER A 152 2.81 0.23 -19.82
CA SER A 152 4.09 0.93 -19.69
C SER A 152 5.18 0.23 -20.50
N GLY A 153 6.31 0.91 -20.75
CA GLY A 153 7.48 0.32 -21.38
C GLY A 153 7.48 0.34 -22.92
N ILE A 154 6.51 1.00 -23.56
CA ILE A 154 6.52 1.26 -25.01
C ILE A 154 6.29 2.74 -25.30
N THR A 155 7.05 3.27 -26.25
CA THR A 155 6.88 4.63 -26.76
C THR A 155 6.48 4.56 -28.23
N THR A 156 5.39 5.21 -28.58
CA THR A 156 4.92 5.29 -29.97
C THR A 156 5.12 6.71 -30.53
N PRO A 157 5.39 6.87 -31.85
CA PRO A 157 5.49 5.82 -32.86
C PRO A 157 6.77 4.97 -32.74
N VAL A 158 6.68 3.68 -33.07
CA VAL A 158 7.80 2.73 -33.14
C VAL A 158 7.77 1.96 -34.46
N THR A 159 8.93 1.77 -35.09
CA THR A 159 9.05 1.00 -36.32
C THR A 159 9.71 -0.32 -36.01
N LEU A 160 9.05 -1.43 -36.46
CA LEU A 160 9.57 -2.78 -36.37
C LEU A 160 9.97 -3.24 -37.76
N THR A 161 11.25 -3.51 -37.94
CA THR A 161 11.75 -4.18 -39.17
C THR A 161 11.26 -5.62 -39.21
N PRO A 162 11.33 -6.33 -40.38
CA PRO A 162 10.97 -7.72 -40.49
C PRO A 162 11.63 -8.59 -39.39
N GLY A 163 10.84 -9.37 -38.69
CA GLY A 163 11.27 -10.24 -37.60
C GLY A 163 11.52 -9.54 -36.26
N GLN A 164 11.54 -8.21 -36.21
CA GLN A 164 11.76 -7.43 -34.97
C GLN A 164 10.52 -7.42 -34.06
N SER A 165 10.76 -7.40 -32.77
CA SER A 165 9.73 -7.33 -31.72
C SER A 165 9.88 -6.11 -30.84
N ALA A 166 8.77 -5.67 -30.24
CA ALA A 166 8.71 -4.73 -29.15
C ALA A 166 7.93 -5.36 -28.00
N SER A 167 8.47 -5.23 -26.78
CA SER A 167 7.80 -5.72 -25.58
C SER A 167 7.39 -4.55 -24.69
N PHE A 168 6.27 -4.72 -23.97
CA PHE A 168 5.75 -3.75 -23.03
C PHE A 168 5.05 -4.46 -21.86
N SER A 169 4.84 -3.74 -20.78
CA SER A 169 4.22 -4.25 -19.58
C SER A 169 2.76 -3.83 -19.49
N LEU A 170 1.90 -4.78 -19.13
CA LEU A 170 0.49 -4.57 -18.81
C LEU A 170 0.29 -4.81 -17.32
N THR A 171 -0.30 -3.84 -16.62
CA THR A 171 -0.57 -3.90 -15.19
C THR A 171 -2.07 -3.86 -14.97
N PHE A 172 -2.56 -4.76 -14.11
CA PHE A 172 -3.93 -4.76 -13.58
C PHE A 172 -3.90 -4.37 -12.11
N ALA A 173 -4.56 -3.27 -11.75
CA ALA A 173 -4.64 -2.69 -10.40
C ALA A 173 -6.10 -2.37 -10.03
N PRO A 174 -6.88 -3.38 -9.60
CA PRO A 174 -8.30 -3.22 -9.31
C PRO A 174 -8.55 -2.42 -8.04
N GLN A 175 -9.58 -1.54 -8.06
CA GLN A 175 -10.04 -0.76 -6.92
C GLN A 175 -11.33 -1.32 -6.28
N SER A 176 -11.94 -2.35 -6.88
CA SER A 176 -13.09 -3.07 -6.35
C SER A 176 -13.00 -4.56 -6.69
N ALA A 177 -13.66 -5.40 -5.91
CA ALA A 177 -13.75 -6.83 -6.21
C ALA A 177 -14.72 -7.07 -7.37
N GLY A 178 -14.45 -8.10 -8.17
CA GLY A 178 -15.27 -8.48 -9.32
C GLY A 178 -14.46 -8.89 -10.53
N SER A 179 -15.14 -9.03 -11.67
CA SER A 179 -14.55 -9.36 -12.96
C SER A 179 -14.39 -8.10 -13.82
N PHE A 180 -13.27 -8.01 -14.52
CA PHE A 180 -12.90 -6.89 -15.36
C PHE A 180 -12.54 -7.39 -16.76
N SER A 181 -12.85 -6.59 -17.77
CA SER A 181 -12.44 -6.83 -19.14
C SER A 181 -11.86 -5.56 -19.75
N GLY A 182 -10.98 -5.76 -20.72
CA GLY A 182 -10.34 -4.67 -21.42
C GLY A 182 -9.70 -5.17 -22.72
N SER A 183 -9.01 -4.27 -23.40
CA SER A 183 -8.25 -4.59 -24.60
C SER A 183 -7.09 -3.64 -24.80
N VAL A 184 -6.12 -4.06 -25.59
CA VAL A 184 -5.04 -3.22 -26.09
C VAL A 184 -5.10 -3.17 -27.59
N PRO A 185 -5.81 -2.19 -28.19
CA PRO A 185 -5.71 -1.94 -29.63
C PRO A 185 -4.31 -1.43 -29.98
N ILE A 186 -3.75 -1.99 -31.03
CA ILE A 186 -2.47 -1.59 -31.63
C ILE A 186 -2.75 -1.10 -33.03
N THR A 187 -2.59 0.20 -33.25
CA THR A 187 -2.78 0.82 -34.57
C THR A 187 -1.46 0.87 -35.31
N SER A 188 -1.46 0.41 -36.59
CA SER A 188 -0.25 0.39 -37.39
C SER A 188 -0.55 0.51 -38.89
N ASN A 189 0.50 0.58 -39.72
CA ASN A 189 0.42 0.46 -41.19
C ASN A 189 0.50 -0.99 -41.68
N ALA A 190 0.44 -2.00 -40.83
CA ALA A 190 0.43 -3.41 -41.21
C ALA A 190 -0.90 -3.79 -41.85
N THR A 191 -0.95 -4.96 -42.52
CA THR A 191 -2.20 -5.47 -43.13
C THR A 191 -3.32 -5.70 -42.11
N ASN A 192 -2.95 -6.08 -40.87
CA ASN A 192 -3.83 -6.11 -39.72
C ASN A 192 -3.68 -4.82 -38.94
N SER A 193 -4.09 -3.71 -39.52
CA SER A 193 -3.89 -2.34 -39.02
C SER A 193 -4.43 -2.09 -37.63
N THR A 194 -5.33 -2.92 -37.11
CA THR A 194 -5.90 -2.89 -35.77
C THR A 194 -5.77 -4.28 -35.13
N LEU A 195 -4.55 -4.63 -34.72
CA LEU A 195 -4.34 -5.80 -33.85
C LEU A 195 -4.85 -5.49 -32.46
N SER A 196 -5.58 -6.41 -31.82
CA SER A 196 -6.12 -6.20 -30.48
C SER A 196 -5.79 -7.38 -29.58
N ILE A 197 -5.26 -7.07 -28.39
CA ILE A 197 -4.99 -8.03 -27.32
C ILE A 197 -6.14 -7.96 -26.32
N THR A 198 -6.77 -9.10 -26.03
CA THR A 198 -7.87 -9.16 -25.06
C THR A 198 -7.31 -9.23 -23.65
N LEU A 199 -7.89 -8.44 -22.74
CA LEU A 199 -7.55 -8.42 -21.32
C LEU A 199 -8.73 -8.94 -20.49
N SER A 200 -8.44 -9.80 -19.52
CA SER A 200 -9.38 -10.19 -18.48
C SER A 200 -8.72 -10.14 -17.13
N GLY A 201 -9.47 -9.72 -16.12
CA GLY A 201 -9.01 -9.64 -14.74
C GLY A 201 -10.08 -10.13 -13.77
N SER A 202 -9.68 -10.81 -12.71
CA SER A 202 -10.53 -11.06 -11.55
C SER A 202 -9.88 -10.46 -10.31
N ALA A 203 -10.67 -9.70 -9.56
CA ALA A 203 -10.25 -9.08 -8.32
C ALA A 203 -11.02 -9.68 -7.15
N ILE A 204 -10.29 -9.99 -6.07
CA ILE A 204 -10.87 -10.44 -4.81
C ILE A 204 -10.84 -9.31 -3.80
N ALA A 205 -11.82 -9.26 -2.89
CA ALA A 205 -11.83 -8.30 -1.81
C ALA A 205 -10.56 -8.42 -0.96
N GLN A 206 -10.10 -7.30 -0.44
CA GLN A 206 -9.03 -7.33 0.55
C GLN A 206 -9.48 -8.14 1.75
N SER A 207 -8.67 -9.12 2.16
CA SER A 207 -8.94 -9.88 3.37
C SER A 207 -8.83 -8.94 4.56
N GLN A 208 -9.96 -8.64 5.20
CA GLN A 208 -9.98 -7.89 6.44
C GLN A 208 -9.84 -8.86 7.61
N GLY A 209 -8.90 -8.58 8.51
CA GLY A 209 -8.78 -9.30 9.76
C GLY A 209 -9.95 -9.02 10.69
N THR A 210 -10.18 -9.94 11.62
CA THR A 210 -11.12 -9.76 12.73
C THR A 210 -10.32 -9.55 14.02
N LEU A 211 -10.63 -8.48 14.77
CA LEU A 211 -10.02 -8.18 16.06
C LEU A 211 -10.79 -8.90 17.18
N SER A 212 -10.09 -9.63 18.03
CA SER A 212 -10.63 -10.29 19.21
C SER A 212 -9.97 -9.74 20.47
N ILE A 213 -10.77 -9.43 21.47
CA ILE A 213 -10.34 -8.91 22.78
C ILE A 213 -11.08 -9.70 23.85
N SER A 214 -10.36 -10.31 24.79
CA SER A 214 -10.99 -10.97 25.93
C SER A 214 -11.44 -9.93 26.97
N PRO A 215 -12.55 -10.19 27.69
CA PRO A 215 -12.95 -9.38 28.83
C PRO A 215 -11.81 -9.28 29.85
N VAL A 216 -11.64 -8.13 30.48
CA VAL A 216 -10.61 -7.87 31.47
C VAL A 216 -11.24 -7.59 32.82
N ASN A 217 -10.94 -8.42 33.80
CA ASN A 217 -11.36 -8.22 35.19
C ASN A 217 -10.15 -7.86 36.05
N VAL A 218 -10.13 -6.67 36.58
CA VAL A 218 -9.03 -6.20 37.47
C VAL A 218 -9.13 -6.81 38.86
N GLY A 219 -10.31 -7.30 39.24
CA GLY A 219 -10.55 -7.89 40.55
C GLY A 219 -10.89 -6.85 41.62
N ASN A 220 -10.57 -7.18 42.91
CA ASN A 220 -10.84 -6.34 44.05
C ASN A 220 -9.74 -5.29 44.20
N VAL A 221 -10.14 -4.03 44.36
CA VAL A 221 -9.23 -2.89 44.55
C VAL A 221 -9.81 -2.03 45.64
N THR A 222 -8.99 -1.67 46.61
CA THR A 222 -9.41 -0.77 47.68
C THR A 222 -9.76 0.62 47.13
N VAL A 223 -10.88 1.17 47.56
CA VAL A 223 -11.34 2.51 47.15
C VAL A 223 -10.22 3.53 47.41
N GLY A 224 -9.95 4.36 46.35
CA GLY A 224 -8.88 5.37 46.38
C GLY A 224 -7.49 4.85 46.01
N THR A 225 -7.32 3.53 45.81
CA THR A 225 -6.08 2.96 45.28
C THR A 225 -6.30 2.47 43.83
N SER A 226 -5.24 2.07 43.16
CA SER A 226 -5.31 1.59 41.76
C SER A 226 -4.84 0.15 41.65
N GLY A 227 -5.61 -0.66 40.90
CA GLY A 227 -5.23 -2.00 40.48
C GLY A 227 -5.03 -2.05 38.98
N THR A 228 -4.25 -3.03 38.50
CA THR A 228 -3.96 -3.17 37.08
C THR A 228 -4.14 -4.60 36.61
N GLN A 229 -4.55 -4.78 35.35
CA GLN A 229 -4.64 -6.08 34.68
C GLN A 229 -4.30 -5.97 33.21
N THR A 230 -3.63 -6.99 32.68
CA THR A 230 -3.27 -7.04 31.26
C THR A 230 -4.43 -7.55 30.43
N GLY A 231 -4.74 -6.80 29.34
CA GLY A 231 -5.60 -7.24 28.26
C GLY A 231 -4.77 -7.56 27.01
N THR A 232 -5.36 -8.27 26.07
CA THR A 232 -4.67 -8.67 24.82
C THR A 232 -5.58 -8.47 23.61
N LEU A 233 -5.02 -7.86 22.57
CA LEU A 233 -5.59 -7.76 21.24
C LEU A 233 -5.04 -8.90 20.39
N SER A 234 -5.90 -9.66 19.72
CA SER A 234 -5.52 -10.73 18.79
C SER A 234 -6.23 -10.53 17.46
N ALA A 235 -5.56 -10.83 16.36
CA ALA A 235 -6.14 -10.76 15.02
C ALA A 235 -6.25 -12.16 14.41
N THR A 236 -7.32 -12.38 13.64
CA THR A 236 -7.52 -13.61 12.84
C THR A 236 -7.86 -13.25 11.40
N GLY A 237 -7.53 -14.13 10.45
CA GLY A 237 -7.74 -13.92 9.01
C GLY A 237 -6.67 -13.04 8.37
N ALA A 238 -6.55 -11.79 8.78
CA ALA A 238 -5.50 -10.86 8.36
C ALA A 238 -5.10 -9.93 9.52
N SER A 239 -4.03 -9.17 9.35
CA SER A 239 -3.62 -8.15 10.33
C SER A 239 -4.66 -7.03 10.42
N VAL A 240 -4.84 -6.52 11.64
CA VAL A 240 -5.76 -5.41 11.93
C VAL A 240 -4.96 -4.21 12.43
N SER A 241 -5.16 -3.06 11.81
CA SER A 241 -4.65 -1.78 12.31
C SER A 241 -5.72 -1.12 13.19
N VAL A 242 -5.42 -0.98 14.48
CA VAL A 242 -6.28 -0.30 15.46
C VAL A 242 -5.85 1.15 15.54
N SER A 243 -6.78 2.07 15.32
CA SER A 243 -6.52 3.51 15.24
C SER A 243 -6.78 4.26 16.55
N SER A 244 -7.67 3.73 17.40
CA SER A 244 -8.02 4.36 18.67
C SER A 244 -8.73 3.41 19.61
N VAL A 245 -8.80 3.79 20.89
CA VAL A 245 -9.65 3.17 21.90
C VAL A 245 -10.45 4.24 22.63
N SER A 246 -11.69 3.93 22.96
CA SER A 246 -12.56 4.76 23.80
C SER A 246 -13.22 3.94 24.89
N LEU A 247 -13.53 4.57 26.02
CA LEU A 247 -14.23 3.95 27.13
C LEU A 247 -15.66 4.52 27.24
N SER A 248 -16.60 3.64 27.56
CA SER A 248 -18.01 3.97 27.75
C SER A 248 -18.63 3.02 28.79
N GLY A 249 -19.91 3.18 29.07
CA GLY A 249 -20.63 2.30 30.01
C GLY A 249 -20.96 2.99 31.34
N THR A 250 -21.06 2.20 32.45
CA THR A 250 -21.56 2.68 33.73
C THR A 250 -20.52 3.48 34.51
N ASN A 251 -19.27 2.99 34.60
CA ASN A 251 -18.20 3.58 35.37
C ASN A 251 -16.93 3.85 34.53
N PRO A 252 -17.01 4.51 33.34
CA PRO A 252 -15.87 4.61 32.43
C PRO A 252 -14.73 5.45 33.00
N SER A 253 -15.02 6.40 33.89
CA SER A 253 -14.02 7.27 34.55
C SER A 253 -13.14 6.55 35.57
N GLU A 254 -13.58 5.40 36.08
CA GLU A 254 -12.80 4.59 37.03
C GLU A 254 -11.79 3.67 36.30
N PHE A 255 -11.87 3.57 34.99
CA PHE A 255 -10.97 2.77 34.15
C PHE A 255 -10.12 3.63 33.24
N SER A 256 -8.89 3.19 32.98
CA SER A 256 -8.04 3.75 31.93
C SER A 256 -7.25 2.65 31.24
N ILE A 257 -6.86 2.90 29.98
CA ILE A 257 -6.06 1.98 29.17
C ILE A 257 -4.73 2.63 28.85
N SER A 258 -3.64 1.87 29.02
CA SER A 258 -2.28 2.29 28.73
C SER A 258 -1.49 1.18 28.02
N GLY A 259 -0.28 1.50 27.53
CA GLY A 259 0.61 0.55 26.88
C GLY A 259 0.37 0.38 25.37
N LEU A 260 -0.50 1.21 24.74
CA LEU A 260 -0.73 1.24 23.31
C LEU A 260 -0.31 2.58 22.71
N SER A 261 0.34 2.53 21.53
CA SER A 261 0.62 3.70 20.70
C SER A 261 -0.14 3.56 19.39
N PHE A 262 -1.05 4.48 19.11
CA PHE A 262 -1.89 4.42 17.93
C PHE A 262 -1.29 5.15 16.72
N PRO A 263 -1.46 4.62 15.47
CA PRO A 263 -2.09 3.34 15.17
C PRO A 263 -1.20 2.15 15.56
N VAL A 264 -1.81 1.07 16.07
CA VAL A 264 -1.12 -0.17 16.39
C VAL A 264 -1.57 -1.29 15.46
N THR A 265 -0.62 -2.05 14.90
CA THR A 265 -0.91 -3.21 14.05
C THR A 265 -0.87 -4.49 14.86
N VAL A 266 -1.99 -5.22 14.86
CA VAL A 266 -2.13 -6.54 15.45
C VAL A 266 -2.04 -7.57 14.33
N THR A 267 -1.02 -8.41 14.34
CA THR A 267 -0.85 -9.47 13.32
C THR A 267 -1.47 -10.78 13.79
N THR A 268 -1.71 -11.70 12.87
CA THR A 268 -2.27 -13.02 13.20
C THR A 268 -1.33 -13.90 14.03
N SER A 269 -0.04 -13.58 14.04
CA SER A 269 1.00 -14.34 14.76
C SER A 269 1.51 -13.63 16.02
N GLN A 270 1.21 -12.34 16.19
CA GLN A 270 1.70 -11.54 17.32
C GLN A 270 0.56 -10.73 17.93
N PRO A 271 -0.03 -11.22 19.03
CA PRO A 271 -0.96 -10.47 19.84
C PRO A 271 -0.27 -9.24 20.47
N VAL A 272 -1.05 -8.18 20.71
CA VAL A 272 -0.57 -6.95 21.33
C VAL A 272 -1.20 -6.82 22.70
N SER A 273 -0.38 -6.67 23.74
CA SER A 273 -0.83 -6.49 25.12
C SER A 273 -1.06 -5.01 25.44
N PHE A 274 -2.02 -4.74 26.30
CA PHE A 274 -2.30 -3.44 26.89
C PHE A 274 -2.60 -3.58 28.38
N THR A 275 -2.53 -2.49 29.14
CA THR A 275 -2.81 -2.49 30.57
C THR A 275 -4.12 -1.74 30.82
N VAL A 276 -5.01 -2.37 31.55
CA VAL A 276 -6.21 -1.77 32.14
C VAL A 276 -5.89 -1.38 33.57
N ASN A 277 -6.07 -0.10 33.90
CA ASN A 277 -5.99 0.42 35.25
C ASN A 277 -7.42 0.67 35.76
N PHE A 278 -7.70 0.26 37.01
CA PHE A 278 -8.96 0.46 37.69
C PHE A 278 -8.70 1.21 39.00
N THR A 279 -9.39 2.34 39.22
CA THR A 279 -9.30 3.15 40.42
C THR A 279 -10.73 3.44 40.94
N PRO A 280 -11.27 2.58 41.79
CA PRO A 280 -12.64 2.72 42.28
C PRO A 280 -12.83 3.98 43.14
N GLY A 281 -13.87 4.75 42.86
CA GLY A 281 -14.30 5.89 43.67
C GLY A 281 -15.26 5.52 44.81
N ALA A 282 -15.87 4.31 44.73
CA ALA A 282 -16.80 3.79 45.73
C ALA A 282 -16.70 2.29 45.87
N THR A 283 -17.21 1.74 46.96
CA THR A 283 -17.36 0.26 47.11
C THR A 283 -18.45 -0.30 46.19
N GLY A 284 -18.20 -1.49 45.67
CA GLY A 284 -19.15 -2.20 44.82
C GLY A 284 -18.59 -2.55 43.47
N ALA A 285 -19.39 -3.23 42.66
CA ALA A 285 -18.99 -3.61 41.31
C ALA A 285 -18.99 -2.41 40.37
N ALA A 286 -17.92 -2.29 39.57
CA ALA A 286 -17.77 -1.29 38.53
C ALA A 286 -17.57 -1.97 37.16
N SER A 287 -18.08 -1.34 36.10
CA SER A 287 -17.91 -1.85 34.74
C SER A 287 -17.77 -0.73 33.71
N ALA A 288 -17.01 -1.00 32.66
CA ALA A 288 -16.90 -0.18 31.47
C ALA A 288 -16.81 -1.06 30.22
N SER A 289 -17.00 -0.45 29.07
CA SER A 289 -16.78 -1.05 27.77
C SER A 289 -15.62 -0.34 27.07
N ALA A 290 -14.59 -1.05 26.71
CA ALA A 290 -13.51 -0.57 25.84
C ALA A 290 -13.85 -0.85 24.39
N SER A 291 -13.89 0.18 23.55
CA SER A 291 -14.21 0.11 22.13
C SER A 291 -12.99 0.47 21.31
N PHE A 292 -12.47 -0.48 20.55
CA PHE A 292 -11.29 -0.38 19.71
C PHE A 292 -11.71 -0.17 18.25
N ALA A 293 -11.43 1.00 17.68
CA ALA A 293 -11.71 1.32 16.29
C ALA A 293 -10.49 1.01 15.39
N GLY A 294 -10.73 0.52 14.18
CA GLY A 294 -9.67 0.17 13.24
C GLY A 294 -10.22 -0.29 11.89
N ASN A 295 -9.37 -0.95 11.09
CA ASN A 295 -9.74 -1.47 9.78
C ASN A 295 -10.23 -2.94 9.80
N GLY A 296 -10.44 -3.52 10.97
CA GLY A 296 -10.98 -4.88 11.09
C GLY A 296 -12.44 -4.97 10.61
N SER A 297 -12.82 -6.17 10.13
CA SER A 297 -14.18 -6.44 9.61
C SER A 297 -15.28 -6.28 10.66
N ASN A 298 -14.92 -6.38 11.95
CA ASN A 298 -15.80 -6.20 13.11
C ASN A 298 -15.52 -4.91 13.89
N SER A 299 -15.01 -3.89 13.22
CA SER A 299 -14.71 -2.59 13.86
C SER A 299 -16.01 -1.75 14.05
N PRO A 300 -16.19 -1.11 15.22
CA PRO A 300 -15.35 -1.20 16.40
C PRO A 300 -15.53 -2.52 17.16
N SER A 301 -14.41 -3.08 17.66
CA SER A 301 -14.44 -4.29 18.49
C SER A 301 -14.45 -3.91 19.97
N THR A 302 -15.28 -4.57 20.78
CA THR A 302 -15.48 -4.18 22.16
C THR A 302 -15.05 -5.25 23.14
N ALA A 303 -14.58 -4.84 24.32
CA ALA A 303 -14.32 -5.71 25.47
C ALA A 303 -14.94 -5.10 26.72
N THR A 304 -15.48 -5.97 27.58
CA THR A 304 -15.97 -5.57 28.89
C THR A 304 -14.81 -5.50 29.86
N LEU A 305 -14.74 -4.39 30.63
CA LEU A 305 -13.82 -4.15 31.74
C LEU A 305 -14.63 -4.23 33.02
N THR A 306 -14.13 -4.95 34.03
CA THR A 306 -14.81 -5.07 35.33
C THR A 306 -13.80 -4.96 36.46
N GLY A 307 -14.28 -4.51 37.62
CA GLY A 307 -13.55 -4.47 38.86
C GLY A 307 -14.51 -4.31 40.04
N THR A 308 -14.03 -4.52 41.21
CA THR A 308 -14.84 -4.34 42.46
C THR A 308 -14.08 -3.43 43.41
N GLY A 309 -14.66 -2.30 43.74
CA GLY A 309 -14.18 -1.45 44.82
C GLY A 309 -14.44 -2.07 46.20
N THR A 310 -13.43 -2.21 47.02
CA THR A 310 -13.55 -2.71 48.40
C THR A 310 -13.26 -1.61 49.40
N ALA A 311 -13.92 -1.66 50.53
CA ALA A 311 -13.62 -0.72 51.61
C ALA A 311 -12.18 -0.91 52.09
N ALA A 312 -11.54 0.18 52.48
CA ALA A 312 -10.26 0.08 53.18
C ALA A 312 -10.43 -0.76 54.48
N PRO A 313 -9.44 -1.56 54.85
CA PRO A 313 -9.48 -2.30 56.10
C PRO A 313 -9.66 -1.35 57.29
N VAL A 314 -10.60 -1.69 58.14
CA VAL A 314 -10.80 -0.91 59.38
C VAL A 314 -9.92 -1.55 60.45
N HIS A 315 -8.96 -0.81 60.90
CA HIS A 315 -8.08 -1.25 61.98
C HIS A 315 -8.65 -0.84 63.34
N THR A 316 -8.47 -1.71 64.35
CA THR A 316 -8.84 -1.47 65.76
C THR A 316 -7.67 -1.87 66.62
N VAL A 317 -7.29 -0.97 67.54
CA VAL A 317 -6.27 -1.23 68.56
C VAL A 317 -6.98 -1.70 69.83
N SER A 318 -6.78 -2.96 70.22
CA SER A 318 -7.26 -3.46 71.50
C SER A 318 -6.23 -3.23 72.59
N LEU A 319 -6.57 -2.46 73.56
CA LEU A 319 -5.74 -2.12 74.71
C LEU A 319 -6.17 -2.93 75.92
N SER A 320 -5.21 -3.33 76.72
CA SER A 320 -5.46 -3.90 78.08
C SER A 320 -4.40 -3.41 79.07
N TRP A 321 -4.77 -3.25 80.29
CA TRP A 321 -3.87 -2.85 81.33
C TRP A 321 -4.14 -3.56 82.69
N THR A 322 -3.17 -3.56 83.51
CA THR A 322 -3.34 -4.12 84.85
C THR A 322 -4.13 -3.10 85.75
N ALA A 323 -5.11 -3.61 86.44
CA ALA A 323 -5.89 -2.76 87.35
C ALA A 323 -5.00 -2.07 88.39
N SER A 324 -5.33 -0.82 88.72
CA SER A 324 -4.66 -0.11 89.78
C SER A 324 -4.85 -0.82 91.11
N THR A 325 -3.85 -0.79 91.99
CA THR A 325 -3.90 -1.37 93.34
C THR A 325 -4.62 -0.45 94.35
N SER A 326 -4.98 0.78 93.99
CA SER A 326 -5.78 1.69 94.80
C SER A 326 -7.24 1.21 94.89
N SER A 327 -7.79 1.14 96.10
CA SER A 327 -9.17 0.64 96.33
C SER A 327 -10.24 1.71 96.04
N SER A 328 -9.84 3.00 95.79
CA SER A 328 -10.77 4.13 95.59
C SER A 328 -10.99 4.48 94.11
N ILE A 329 -10.45 3.71 93.19
CA ILE A 329 -10.56 4.01 91.72
C ILE A 329 -12.02 3.89 91.29
N THR A 330 -12.51 4.92 90.55
CA THR A 330 -13.85 5.01 90.00
C THR A 330 -13.85 4.73 88.46
N SER A 331 -12.76 5.10 87.75
CA SER A 331 -12.64 4.93 86.36
C SER A 331 -11.18 4.90 85.89
N TYR A 332 -10.97 4.49 84.59
CA TYR A 332 -9.72 4.73 83.88
C TYR A 332 -10.00 5.62 82.69
N ASN A 333 -9.07 6.59 82.47
CA ASN A 333 -9.05 7.33 81.20
C ASN A 333 -8.01 6.70 80.29
N VAL A 334 -8.34 6.63 78.96
CA VAL A 334 -7.44 6.14 77.93
C VAL A 334 -6.99 7.28 77.05
N TYR A 335 -5.69 7.38 76.88
CA TYR A 335 -5.06 8.46 76.14
C TYR A 335 -4.31 7.93 74.94
N ARG A 336 -4.39 8.67 73.82
CA ARG A 336 -3.68 8.41 72.55
C ARG A 336 -2.90 9.65 72.14
N ALA A 337 -1.69 9.41 71.65
CA ALA A 337 -0.89 10.38 70.89
C ALA A 337 -0.38 9.80 69.60
N VAL A 338 -0.14 10.61 68.61
CA VAL A 338 0.56 10.16 67.40
C VAL A 338 2.06 10.08 67.75
N TYR A 339 2.72 8.97 67.33
CA TYR A 339 4.16 8.84 67.44
C TYR A 339 4.81 9.67 66.34
N GLY A 340 5.63 10.65 66.72
CA GLY A 340 6.43 11.45 65.79
C GLY A 340 7.70 10.72 65.34
N THR A 341 8.69 11.45 64.89
CA THR A 341 9.95 10.86 64.39
C THR A 341 10.80 10.22 65.51
N THR A 342 10.68 10.67 66.73
CA THR A 342 11.52 10.20 67.86
C THR A 342 10.76 10.01 69.14
N SER A 343 9.53 10.53 69.28
CA SER A 343 8.76 10.50 70.56
C SER A 343 7.25 10.55 70.25
N CYS A 344 6.47 10.19 71.28
CA CYS A 344 5.05 10.42 71.36
C CYS A 344 4.73 11.91 71.43
N GLY A 345 3.75 12.34 70.61
CA GLY A 345 3.23 13.73 70.68
C GLY A 345 2.38 13.97 71.89
N SER A 346 1.55 15.03 71.80
CA SER A 346 0.62 15.38 72.90
C SER A 346 -0.49 14.34 73.03
N TYR A 347 -0.76 13.86 74.19
CA TYR A 347 -1.81 12.93 74.54
C TYR A 347 -3.19 13.59 74.56
N SER A 348 -4.15 12.94 73.93
CA SER A 348 -5.57 13.31 74.01
C SER A 348 -6.36 12.16 74.65
N ASN A 349 -7.29 12.47 75.49
CA ASN A 349 -8.23 11.50 76.06
C ASN A 349 -9.16 11.01 74.92
N ILE A 350 -9.18 9.69 74.67
CA ILE A 350 -10.01 9.04 73.60
C ILE A 350 -11.18 8.27 74.23
N GLY A 351 -11.28 8.17 75.54
CA GLY A 351 -12.38 7.49 76.18
C GLY A 351 -12.07 7.17 77.65
N SER A 352 -13.08 6.69 78.33
CA SER A 352 -12.96 6.24 79.74
C SER A 352 -13.71 4.94 79.95
N THR A 353 -13.29 4.13 80.94
CA THR A 353 -13.94 2.91 81.39
C THR A 353 -14.21 2.94 82.87
N SER A 354 -15.18 2.14 83.35
CA SER A 354 -15.39 1.96 84.79
C SER A 354 -14.16 1.26 85.45
N SER A 355 -14.00 1.40 86.76
CA SER A 355 -12.89 0.78 87.52
C SER A 355 -12.78 -0.74 87.34
N SER A 356 -13.87 -1.43 86.96
CA SER A 356 -13.90 -2.88 86.76
C SER A 356 -13.49 -3.29 85.31
N ILE A 357 -13.36 -2.35 84.35
CA ILE A 357 -13.02 -2.60 82.98
C ILE A 357 -11.59 -2.10 82.73
N THR A 358 -10.70 -3.02 82.41
CA THR A 358 -9.29 -2.82 82.10
C THR A 358 -8.94 -3.05 80.65
N THR A 359 -9.93 -2.91 79.76
CA THR A 359 -9.75 -3.02 78.26
C THR A 359 -10.45 -1.89 77.62
N TYR A 360 -9.92 -1.52 76.42
CA TYR A 360 -10.49 -0.48 75.55
C TYR A 360 -10.18 -0.81 74.10
N ALA A 361 -11.11 -0.57 73.23
CA ALA A 361 -10.91 -0.72 71.79
C ALA A 361 -10.96 0.65 71.12
N ASP A 362 -9.84 1.04 70.53
CA ASP A 362 -9.75 2.24 69.69
C ASP A 362 -9.95 1.88 68.24
N SER A 363 -11.13 2.14 67.70
CA SER A 363 -11.50 1.92 66.30
C SER A 363 -11.35 3.19 65.42
N VAL A 364 -10.85 4.29 66.02
CA VAL A 364 -10.66 5.56 65.31
C VAL A 364 -9.17 5.80 65.05
N VAL A 365 -8.52 4.80 64.43
CA VAL A 365 -7.10 4.85 64.06
C VAL A 365 -6.96 5.04 62.56
N THR A 366 -5.87 5.71 62.16
CA THR A 366 -5.57 6.01 60.76
C THR A 366 -4.51 5.04 60.22
N ASP A 367 -4.73 4.49 59.04
CA ASP A 367 -3.81 3.58 58.37
C ASP A 367 -2.41 4.24 58.18
N GLY A 368 -1.37 3.44 58.31
CA GLY A 368 0.02 3.90 58.20
C GLY A 368 0.52 4.73 59.34
N THR A 369 -0.28 4.91 60.45
CA THR A 369 0.07 5.75 61.58
C THR A 369 0.50 4.91 62.79
N THR A 370 1.55 5.32 63.48
CA THR A 370 1.93 4.73 64.74
C THR A 370 1.36 5.61 65.87
N TYR A 371 0.68 4.96 66.81
CA TYR A 371 0.12 5.61 67.98
C TYR A 371 0.80 5.14 69.23
N CYS A 372 0.87 6.07 70.20
CA CYS A 372 1.24 5.83 71.60
C CYS A 372 -0.03 5.82 72.43
N TYR A 373 -0.13 4.90 73.38
CA TYR A 373 -1.24 4.77 74.33
C TYR A 373 -0.74 4.77 75.75
N ALA A 374 -1.49 5.43 76.61
CA ALA A 374 -1.32 5.39 78.01
C ALA A 374 -2.68 5.41 78.69
N THR A 375 -2.77 4.97 79.97
CA THR A 375 -3.95 5.06 80.79
C THR A 375 -3.65 5.81 82.07
N THR A 376 -4.67 6.36 82.67
CA THR A 376 -4.63 6.95 83.98
C THR A 376 -5.75 6.32 84.82
N ALA A 377 -5.57 6.29 86.14
CA ALA A 377 -6.62 5.88 87.07
C ALA A 377 -7.22 7.16 87.70
N VAL A 378 -8.53 7.19 87.87
CA VAL A 378 -9.28 8.35 88.42
C VAL A 378 -9.99 7.94 89.66
N ASP A 379 -9.86 8.76 90.71
CA ASP A 379 -10.58 8.64 91.96
C ASP A 379 -11.15 10.04 92.44
N ALA A 380 -11.70 10.11 93.64
CA ALA A 380 -12.29 11.33 94.15
C ALA A 380 -11.28 12.48 94.40
N SER A 381 -9.96 12.14 94.45
CA SER A 381 -8.88 13.14 94.68
C SER A 381 -8.30 13.65 93.33
N GLY A 382 -8.64 13.02 92.21
CA GLY A 382 -8.20 13.45 90.91
C GLY A 382 -7.72 12.29 90.04
N GLU A 383 -6.92 12.63 89.02
CA GLU A 383 -6.38 11.72 88.02
C GLU A 383 -4.89 11.46 88.29
N SER A 384 -4.48 10.17 88.11
CA SER A 384 -3.08 9.79 88.32
C SER A 384 -2.22 10.24 87.09
N GLY A 385 -0.89 10.12 87.24
CA GLY A 385 0.02 10.18 86.09
C GLY A 385 -0.24 9.07 85.11
N TYR A 386 0.30 9.21 83.88
CA TYR A 386 0.19 8.21 82.84
C TYR A 386 0.87 6.90 83.28
N SER A 387 0.25 5.78 82.84
CA SER A 387 0.87 4.44 82.89
C SER A 387 2.15 4.38 82.03
N ASN A 388 2.75 3.20 81.92
CA ASN A 388 3.72 2.90 80.86
C ASN A 388 3.08 3.16 79.54
N ILE A 389 3.90 3.61 78.60
CA ILE A 389 3.49 3.85 77.20
C ILE A 389 3.65 2.58 76.41
N THR A 390 2.64 2.25 75.62
CA THR A 390 2.71 1.22 74.59
C THR A 390 2.49 1.85 73.24
N GLN A 391 3.03 1.20 72.19
CA GLN A 391 2.88 1.66 70.82
C GLN A 391 2.09 0.64 70.00
N ALA A 392 1.26 1.14 69.09
CA ALA A 392 0.60 0.35 68.08
C ALA A 392 0.89 0.93 66.71
N VAL A 393 1.40 0.09 65.79
CA VAL A 393 1.64 0.42 64.37
C VAL A 393 0.43 -0.02 63.58
N ILE A 394 -0.26 0.92 62.97
CA ILE A 394 -1.36 0.62 62.08
C ILE A 394 -0.79 0.35 60.69
N PRO A 395 -1.05 -0.82 60.07
CA PRO A 395 -0.59 -1.08 58.75
C PRO A 395 -1.12 -0.06 57.74
N PRO A 396 -0.44 0.17 56.58
CA PRO A 396 -1.04 0.90 55.47
C PRO A 396 -2.21 0.10 54.90
N PRO A 397 -3.10 0.76 54.13
CA PRO A 397 -4.27 0.12 53.51
C PRO A 397 -3.92 -0.95 52.49
#